data_8455659ae9e28a0e13f76ded8e67510a
#
_entry.id   8455659ae9e28a0e13f76ded8e67510a
#
_cell.length_a   1.000
_cell.length_b   1.000
_cell.length_c   1.000
_cell.angle_alpha   90.00
_cell.angle_beta   90.00
_cell.angle_gamma   90.00
#
_symmetry.space_group_name_H-M   'P 1'
#
loop_
_entity.id
_entity.type
_entity.pdbx_description
1 polymer ?
#
loop_
_entity_poly.entity_id
_entity_poly.type
_entity_poly.pdbx_seq_one_letter_code
_entity_poly.pdbx_strand_id
1 'polypeptide(L)'
;MKTLLKNGTVVSGDMSVIEDVLIDGEKIVKVGRNLEAEDAQIVDVNGKLLFPGFIDGHTHFDLEVAGTVTADDFETGTRAAIAGGTTLVIDYASQDKGGHTLREGLEKWHEKADGKCSCDYSDRKSTRLNSSHSV
;
A
#
# COMPACT_ATOMS: atom_id res chain seq x y z
N MET A 1 -10.09 -6.56 -17.55
CA MET A 1 -11.54 -6.34 -17.25
C MET A 1 -11.69 -4.89 -16.86
N LYS A 2 -12.58 -4.17 -17.52
CA LYS A 2 -12.80 -2.75 -17.23
C LYS A 2 -13.87 -2.59 -16.14
N THR A 3 -13.68 -1.62 -15.27
CA THR A 3 -14.65 -1.21 -14.24
C THR A 3 -14.88 0.29 -14.35
N LEU A 4 -16.13 0.70 -14.39
CA LEU A 4 -16.52 2.11 -14.42
C LEU A 4 -17.25 2.45 -13.12
N LEU A 5 -16.57 3.23 -12.25
CA LEU A 5 -17.16 3.79 -11.04
C LEU A 5 -17.91 5.05 -11.43
N LYS A 6 -19.22 5.11 -11.14
CA LYS A 6 -20.07 6.23 -11.53
C LYS A 6 -20.56 7.05 -10.33
N ASN A 7 -20.69 8.36 -10.56
CA ASN A 7 -21.36 9.29 -9.64
C ASN A 7 -20.64 9.47 -8.28
N GLY A 8 -19.38 9.07 -8.16
CA GLY A 8 -18.62 9.23 -6.92
C GLY A 8 -18.05 10.64 -6.76
N THR A 9 -17.79 11.05 -5.54
CA THR A 9 -17.01 12.26 -5.27
C THR A 9 -15.53 11.89 -5.27
N VAL A 10 -14.83 12.18 -6.36
CA VAL A 10 -13.37 11.97 -6.48
C VAL A 10 -12.66 13.02 -5.64
N VAL A 11 -11.84 12.55 -4.71
CA VAL A 11 -11.05 13.40 -3.80
C VAL A 11 -9.59 13.31 -4.20
N SER A 12 -8.99 14.45 -4.54
CA SER A 12 -7.56 14.55 -4.83
C SER A 12 -7.03 15.87 -4.30
N GLY A 13 -5.86 15.84 -3.61
CA GLY A 13 -5.15 17.04 -3.16
C GLY A 13 -6.05 18.18 -2.71
N ASP A 14 -6.34 19.08 -3.64
CA ASP A 14 -7.04 20.34 -3.38
C ASP A 14 -8.52 20.32 -3.78
N MET A 15 -9.02 19.24 -4.37
CA MET A 15 -10.36 19.21 -4.96
C MET A 15 -11.16 17.97 -4.58
N SER A 16 -12.47 18.18 -4.46
CA SER A 16 -13.48 17.13 -4.36
C SER A 16 -14.56 17.40 -5.40
N VAL A 17 -14.65 16.55 -6.42
CA VAL A 17 -15.54 16.75 -7.57
C VAL A 17 -16.32 15.47 -7.86
N ILE A 18 -17.61 15.62 -8.21
CA ILE A 18 -18.41 14.48 -8.66
C ILE A 18 -17.97 14.11 -10.08
N GLU A 19 -17.34 12.95 -10.22
CA GLU A 19 -16.81 12.42 -11.47
C GLU A 19 -16.87 10.89 -11.48
N ASP A 20 -16.74 10.35 -12.68
CA ASP A 20 -16.64 8.91 -12.92
C ASP A 20 -15.17 8.52 -13.03
N VAL A 21 -14.83 7.29 -12.67
CA VAL A 21 -13.48 6.74 -12.78
C VAL A 21 -13.54 5.44 -13.58
N LEU A 22 -12.83 5.41 -14.72
CA LEU A 22 -12.66 4.20 -15.53
C LEU A 22 -11.34 3.53 -15.18
N ILE A 23 -11.43 2.26 -14.82
CA ILE A 23 -10.30 1.39 -14.48
C ILE A 23 -10.22 0.30 -15.54
N ASP A 24 -9.02 0.03 -16.07
CA ASP A 24 -8.74 -1.10 -16.95
C ASP A 24 -7.62 -1.96 -16.37
N GLY A 25 -7.96 -3.17 -15.95
CA GLY A 25 -7.06 -4.01 -15.16
C GLY A 25 -6.67 -3.33 -13.85
N GLU A 26 -5.40 -2.99 -13.69
CA GLU A 26 -4.83 -2.37 -12.49
C GLU A 26 -4.63 -0.85 -12.61
N LYS A 27 -5.08 -0.25 -13.70
CA LYS A 27 -4.80 1.17 -13.98
C LYS A 27 -6.07 2.00 -14.09
N ILE A 28 -6.03 3.18 -13.47
CA ILE A 28 -6.98 4.25 -13.75
C ILE A 28 -6.64 4.82 -15.12
N VAL A 29 -7.53 4.65 -16.09
CA VAL A 29 -7.29 5.10 -17.47
C VAL A 29 -8.00 6.39 -17.80
N LYS A 30 -9.06 6.74 -17.06
CA LYS A 30 -9.77 7.99 -17.25
C LYS A 30 -10.51 8.42 -15.99
N VAL A 31 -10.49 9.72 -15.72
CA VAL A 31 -11.34 10.38 -14.72
C VAL A 31 -12.06 11.52 -15.41
N GLY A 32 -13.35 11.71 -15.15
CA GLY A 32 -14.13 12.79 -15.74
C GLY A 32 -15.64 12.54 -15.62
N ARG A 33 -16.42 13.48 -16.14
CA ARG A 33 -17.88 13.41 -16.03
C ARG A 33 -18.50 12.65 -17.20
N ASN A 34 -19.59 11.94 -16.91
CA ASN A 34 -20.39 11.22 -17.91
C ASN A 34 -19.56 10.26 -18.78
N LEU A 35 -18.64 9.53 -18.14
CA LEU A 35 -17.88 8.53 -18.87
C LEU A 35 -18.78 7.36 -19.31
N GLU A 36 -18.52 6.85 -20.50
CA GLU A 36 -19.12 5.66 -21.05
C GLU A 36 -18.04 4.66 -21.41
N ALA A 37 -18.30 3.38 -21.19
CA ALA A 37 -17.41 2.29 -21.56
C ALA A 37 -18.26 1.04 -21.83
N GLU A 38 -18.35 0.63 -23.11
CA GLU A 38 -19.25 -0.42 -23.56
C GLU A 38 -19.01 -1.78 -22.90
N ASP A 39 -17.75 -2.10 -22.58
CA ASP A 39 -17.36 -3.40 -21.99
C ASP A 39 -16.97 -3.31 -20.52
N ALA A 40 -17.45 -2.31 -19.80
CA ALA A 40 -17.09 -2.13 -18.39
C ALA A 40 -18.19 -2.62 -17.45
N GLN A 41 -17.77 -3.25 -16.35
CA GLN A 41 -18.65 -3.42 -15.20
C GLN A 41 -18.94 -2.06 -14.58
N ILE A 42 -20.21 -1.66 -14.55
CA ILE A 42 -20.63 -0.40 -13.95
C ILE A 42 -20.89 -0.61 -12.46
N VAL A 43 -20.27 0.23 -11.63
CA VAL A 43 -20.48 0.28 -10.18
C VAL A 43 -20.93 1.68 -9.81
N ASP A 44 -22.17 1.82 -9.37
CA ASP A 44 -22.68 3.11 -8.87
C ASP A 44 -22.15 3.37 -7.45
N VAL A 45 -21.41 4.44 -7.30
CA VAL A 45 -20.80 4.89 -6.05
C VAL A 45 -21.32 6.26 -5.61
N ASN A 46 -22.55 6.57 -6.02
CA ASN A 46 -23.22 7.80 -5.62
C ASN A 46 -23.21 8.00 -4.09
N GLY A 47 -22.89 9.20 -3.65
CA GLY A 47 -22.80 9.57 -2.23
C GLY A 47 -21.52 9.05 -1.53
N LYS A 48 -20.64 8.33 -2.23
CA LYS A 48 -19.36 7.88 -1.69
C LYS A 48 -18.21 8.78 -2.11
N LEU A 49 -17.20 8.84 -1.24
CA LEU A 49 -15.92 9.46 -1.55
C LEU A 49 -14.99 8.44 -2.19
N LEU A 50 -14.37 8.80 -3.30
CA LEU A 50 -13.36 8.00 -3.99
C LEU A 50 -12.00 8.61 -3.73
N PHE A 51 -11.15 7.90 -3.02
CA PHE A 51 -9.76 8.25 -2.77
C PHE A 51 -8.83 7.36 -3.59
N PRO A 52 -7.64 7.85 -3.98
CA PRO A 52 -6.55 6.94 -4.31
C PRO A 52 -6.24 6.04 -3.12
N GLY A 53 -5.70 4.86 -3.37
CA GLY A 53 -5.23 3.99 -2.28
C GLY A 53 -4.22 4.73 -1.39
N PHE A 54 -4.35 4.55 -0.08
CA PHE A 54 -3.44 5.19 0.86
C PHE A 54 -2.06 4.52 0.84
N ILE A 55 -1.04 5.29 1.22
CA ILE A 55 0.34 4.84 1.35
C ILE A 55 0.71 4.95 2.82
N ASP A 56 1.08 3.83 3.45
CA ASP A 56 1.69 3.84 4.76
C ASP A 56 3.22 3.86 4.59
N GLY A 57 3.81 5.00 4.88
CA GLY A 57 5.24 5.25 4.68
C GLY A 57 6.15 4.72 5.78
N HIS A 58 5.62 4.04 6.80
CA HIS A 58 6.41 3.59 7.95
C HIS A 58 5.78 2.40 8.65
N THR A 59 6.13 1.19 8.22
CA THR A 59 5.67 -0.06 8.82
C THR A 59 6.83 -0.91 9.34
N HIS A 60 6.50 -1.84 10.22
CA HIS A 60 7.43 -2.82 10.78
C HIS A 60 6.73 -4.18 10.92
N PHE A 61 6.75 -4.96 9.85
CA PHE A 61 6.23 -6.32 9.83
C PHE A 61 7.32 -7.33 10.14
N ASP A 62 6.98 -8.37 10.89
CA ASP A 62 7.89 -9.47 11.25
C ASP A 62 9.27 -8.99 11.71
N LEU A 63 9.28 -7.88 12.48
CA LEU A 63 10.48 -7.26 13.01
C LEU A 63 10.84 -7.88 14.35
N GLU A 64 12.05 -8.43 14.43
CA GLU A 64 12.64 -8.88 15.68
C GLU A 64 13.20 -7.69 16.47
N VAL A 65 12.64 -7.43 17.65
CA VAL A 65 13.05 -6.33 18.52
C VAL A 65 12.97 -6.72 20.00
N ALA A 66 13.98 -6.41 20.76
CA ALA A 66 14.04 -6.65 22.21
C ALA A 66 13.69 -8.10 22.65
N GLY A 67 14.05 -9.09 21.83
CA GLY A 67 13.80 -10.51 22.12
C GLY A 67 12.38 -11.00 21.83
N THR A 68 11.58 -10.20 21.14
CA THR A 68 10.26 -10.57 20.63
C THR A 68 10.14 -10.22 19.16
N VAL A 69 9.00 -10.56 18.55
CA VAL A 69 8.67 -10.23 17.15
C VAL A 69 7.41 -9.39 17.15
N THR A 70 7.29 -8.44 16.21
CA THR A 70 6.04 -7.70 16.00
C THR A 70 4.88 -8.64 15.71
N ALA A 71 3.66 -8.27 16.13
CA ALA A 71 2.49 -9.13 16.08
C ALA A 71 2.09 -9.52 14.66
N ASP A 72 2.27 -8.60 13.70
CA ASP A 72 1.93 -8.81 12.30
C ASP A 72 3.16 -9.17 11.48
N ASP A 73 3.00 -10.16 10.64
CA ASP A 73 3.88 -10.47 9.51
C ASP A 73 3.41 -9.74 8.23
N PHE A 74 4.09 -9.97 7.11
CA PHE A 74 3.72 -9.33 5.84
C PHE A 74 2.34 -9.78 5.32
N GLU A 75 1.91 -11.01 5.60
CA GLU A 75 0.60 -11.48 5.17
C GLU A 75 -0.52 -10.82 5.97
N THR A 76 -0.45 -10.87 7.30
CA THR A 76 -1.51 -10.36 8.18
C THR A 76 -1.56 -8.85 8.17
N GLY A 77 -0.42 -8.18 8.22
CA GLY A 77 -0.33 -6.73 8.23
C GLY A 77 -0.78 -6.09 6.93
N THR A 78 -0.38 -6.63 5.77
CA THR A 78 -0.83 -6.09 4.47
C THR A 78 -2.30 -6.40 4.19
N ARG A 79 -2.83 -7.52 4.71
CA ARG A 79 -4.28 -7.80 4.67
C ARG A 79 -5.08 -6.77 5.49
N ALA A 80 -4.58 -6.41 6.66
CA ALA A 80 -5.20 -5.35 7.47
C ALA A 80 -5.09 -3.98 6.78
N ALA A 81 -3.94 -3.69 6.14
CA ALA A 81 -3.73 -2.47 5.37
C ALA A 81 -4.77 -2.31 4.25
N ILE A 82 -4.96 -3.34 3.41
CA ILE A 82 -5.97 -3.35 2.34
C ILE A 82 -7.38 -3.18 2.89
N ALA A 83 -7.72 -3.83 4.00
CA ALA A 83 -9.02 -3.69 4.63
C ALA A 83 -9.30 -2.25 5.10
N GLY A 84 -8.24 -1.49 5.43
CA GLY A 84 -8.28 -0.07 5.76
C GLY A 84 -8.15 0.88 4.57
N GLY A 85 -7.94 0.37 3.34
CA GLY A 85 -7.78 1.18 2.13
C GLY A 85 -6.33 1.59 1.83
N THR A 86 -5.35 1.06 2.55
CA THR A 86 -3.92 1.25 2.26
C THR A 86 -3.48 0.24 1.20
N THR A 87 -2.98 0.73 0.08
CA THR A 87 -2.60 -0.09 -1.10
C THR A 87 -1.11 -0.21 -1.30
N LEU A 88 -0.32 0.57 -0.59
CA LEU A 88 1.13 0.49 -0.56
C LEU A 88 1.64 0.68 0.87
N VAL A 89 2.52 -0.22 1.31
CA VAL A 89 3.24 -0.10 2.57
C VAL A 89 4.73 0.08 2.30
N ILE A 90 5.42 0.88 3.11
CA ILE A 90 6.87 1.05 3.05
C ILE A 90 7.45 0.56 4.37
N ASP A 91 8.07 -0.60 4.32
CA ASP A 91 8.66 -1.23 5.49
C ASP A 91 10.17 -0.94 5.62
N TYR A 92 10.74 -1.26 6.76
CA TYR A 92 12.15 -0.99 7.05
C TYR A 92 12.95 -2.27 7.12
N ALA A 93 13.73 -2.54 6.06
CA ALA A 93 14.70 -3.62 6.05
C ALA A 93 15.82 -3.33 7.05
N SER A 94 15.84 -4.07 8.15
CA SER A 94 16.81 -3.90 9.23
C SER A 94 18.10 -4.67 8.96
N GLN A 95 19.24 -4.03 9.25
CA GLN A 95 20.53 -4.68 9.24
C GLN A 95 20.74 -5.41 10.59
N ASP A 96 21.01 -6.69 10.55
CA ASP A 96 21.32 -7.49 11.74
C ASP A 96 22.60 -7.02 12.45
N LYS A 97 22.63 -7.18 13.77
CA LYS A 97 23.78 -6.80 14.61
C LYS A 97 25.04 -7.66 14.40
N GLY A 98 24.94 -8.72 13.60
CA GLY A 98 25.99 -9.73 13.40
C GLY A 98 27.04 -9.39 12.32
N GLY A 99 27.10 -8.16 11.81
CA GLY A 99 28.09 -7.79 10.79
C GLY A 99 27.65 -8.04 9.35
N HIS A 100 26.38 -8.37 9.12
CA HIS A 100 25.81 -8.52 7.79
C HIS A 100 25.72 -7.20 7.03
N THR A 101 25.79 -7.26 5.69
CA THR A 101 25.65 -6.10 4.83
C THR A 101 24.21 -5.61 4.75
N LEU A 102 24.01 -4.35 4.33
CA LEU A 102 22.67 -3.83 4.05
C LEU A 102 21.95 -4.64 2.95
N ARG A 103 22.70 -5.20 2.03
CA ARG A 103 22.18 -6.03 0.94
C ARG A 103 21.60 -7.34 1.48
N GLU A 104 22.31 -8.01 2.36
CA GLU A 104 21.85 -9.24 3.01
C GLU A 104 20.58 -8.98 3.84
N GLY A 105 20.54 -7.84 4.55
CA GLY A 105 19.33 -7.41 5.26
C GLY A 105 18.13 -7.21 4.34
N LEU A 106 18.36 -6.61 3.17
CA LEU A 106 17.33 -6.42 2.15
C LEU A 106 16.84 -7.76 1.56
N GLU A 107 17.74 -8.65 1.19
CA GLU A 107 17.44 -9.96 0.65
C GLU A 107 16.58 -10.77 1.65
N LYS A 108 16.95 -10.77 2.92
CA LYS A 108 16.17 -11.39 4.00
C LYS A 108 14.77 -10.79 4.15
N TRP A 109 14.64 -9.47 3.91
CA TRP A 109 13.35 -8.77 3.96
C TRP A 109 12.43 -9.19 2.81
N HIS A 110 12.99 -9.29 1.60
CA HIS A 110 12.26 -9.82 0.44
C HIS A 110 11.79 -11.26 0.66
N GLU A 111 12.59 -12.12 1.24
CA GLU A 111 12.18 -13.50 1.58
C GLU A 111 10.97 -13.56 2.53
N LYS A 112 10.84 -12.55 3.41
CA LYS A 112 9.67 -12.44 4.30
C LYS A 112 8.44 -11.90 3.59
N ALA A 113 8.59 -11.03 2.59
CA ALA A 113 7.52 -10.28 1.94
C ALA A 113 7.03 -10.91 0.63
N ASP A 114 7.94 -11.46 -0.18
CA ASP A 114 7.64 -11.93 -1.53
C ASP A 114 6.57 -13.01 -1.56
N GLY A 115 5.54 -12.77 -2.35
CA GLY A 115 4.41 -13.67 -2.53
C GLY A 115 3.42 -13.75 -1.35
N LYS A 116 3.61 -12.96 -0.29
CA LYS A 116 2.74 -12.95 0.89
C LYS A 116 1.90 -11.68 1.02
N CYS A 117 2.36 -10.57 0.44
CA CYS A 117 1.70 -9.29 0.57
C CYS A 117 0.36 -9.24 -0.18
N SER A 118 -0.66 -8.68 0.45
CA SER A 118 -1.98 -8.42 -0.15
C SER A 118 -2.07 -7.04 -0.82
N CYS A 119 -1.10 -6.15 -0.57
CA CYS A 119 -0.93 -4.86 -1.25
C CYS A 119 0.49 -4.73 -1.79
N ASP A 120 0.75 -3.67 -2.54
CA ASP A 120 2.11 -3.33 -2.94
C ASP A 120 2.96 -3.05 -1.71
N TYR A 121 4.23 -3.41 -1.78
CA TYR A 121 5.16 -3.08 -0.74
C TYR A 121 6.46 -2.52 -1.32
N SER A 122 7.12 -1.70 -0.54
CA SER A 122 8.46 -1.20 -0.79
C SER A 122 9.26 -1.24 0.49
N ASP A 123 10.55 -1.13 0.38
CA ASP A 123 11.46 -1.13 1.51
C ASP A 123 12.27 0.16 1.60
N ARG A 124 12.53 0.58 2.82
CA ARG A 124 13.56 1.56 3.14
C ARG A 124 14.65 0.89 3.94
N LYS A 125 15.89 1.15 3.56
CA LYS A 125 17.06 0.64 4.29
C LYS A 125 17.19 1.39 5.61
N SER A 126 17.16 0.67 6.73
CA SER A 126 17.51 1.19 8.05
C SER A 126 18.98 0.95 8.31
N THR A 127 19.78 2.00 8.39
CA THR A 127 21.13 1.93 8.91
C THR A 127 21.11 2.18 10.41
N ARG A 128 21.96 1.48 11.13
CA ARG A 128 22.11 1.54 12.58
C ARG A 128 22.40 2.96 13.12
N LEU A 129 22.78 3.89 12.27
CA LEU A 129 23.17 5.27 12.64
C LEU A 129 21.99 6.24 12.69
N ASN A 130 20.79 5.85 12.28
CA ASN A 130 19.62 6.72 12.24
C ASN A 130 18.44 6.24 13.07
N SER A 131 18.62 5.26 13.95
CA SER A 131 17.58 4.85 14.89
C SER A 131 17.55 5.81 16.08
N SER A 132 17.07 7.02 15.88
CA SER A 132 16.59 7.87 16.97
C SER A 132 15.18 7.45 17.42
N HIS A 133 14.93 6.16 17.52
CA HIS A 133 13.85 5.61 18.32
C HIS A 133 14.44 5.30 19.71
N SER A 134 14.79 6.36 20.44
CA SER A 134 14.93 6.28 21.88
C SER A 134 13.53 6.20 22.48
N VAL A 135 13.28 5.11 23.14
CA VAL A 135 12.15 4.91 24.06
C VAL A 135 12.21 5.96 25.17
#